data_e911a124f5ce731896ee44e3e85b5111
#
_entry.id   e911a124f5ce731896ee44e3e85b5111
#
_cell.length_a   1.000
_cell.length_b   1.000
_cell.length_c   1.000
_cell.angle_alpha   90.00
_cell.angle_beta   90.00
_cell.angle_gamma   90.00
#
_symmetry.space_group_name_H-M   'P 1'
#
loop_
_entity.id
_entity.type
_entity.pdbx_description
1 polymer ?
#
loop_
_entity_poly.entity_id
_entity_poly.type
_entity_poly.pdbx_seq_one_letter_code
_entity_poly.pdbx_strand_id
1 'polypeptide(L)'
;NIADVNRTKRELERLKRIAKQEGVYDDVRFRDEIAKLEVDVVALEMLVLRVLAAEKSGKNPLDIAGLLKIRGSEIQQRYAELMMLAAGPNAVPLVREAMEAGWQGDQAVARCAPLASTYFNLRKTTIYGGSNEVQRNIVSQVVLG
;
A
#
# COMPACT_ATOMS: atom_id res chain seq x y z
N ASN A 1 -0.05 -9.84 -6.92
CA ASN A 1 1.30 -9.79 -6.39
C ASN A 1 1.42 -8.66 -5.35
N ILE A 2 1.83 -8.99 -4.12
CA ILE A 2 1.96 -8.03 -3.00
C ILE A 2 3.08 -7.00 -3.28
N ALA A 3 4.13 -7.42 -3.99
CA ALA A 3 5.28 -6.57 -4.34
C ALA A 3 5.18 -5.97 -5.75
N ASP A 4 3.98 -5.71 -6.25
CA ASP A 4 3.78 -5.02 -7.53
C ASP A 4 4.12 -3.53 -7.40
N VAL A 5 5.36 -3.18 -7.74
CA VAL A 5 5.89 -1.82 -7.64
C VAL A 5 5.09 -0.84 -8.53
N ASN A 6 4.72 -1.24 -9.73
CA ASN A 6 3.97 -0.37 -10.65
C ASN A 6 2.58 -0.04 -10.11
N ARG A 7 1.90 -1.03 -9.55
CA ARG A 7 0.63 -0.81 -8.85
C ARG A 7 0.82 0.12 -7.65
N THR A 8 1.85 -0.13 -6.85
CA THR A 8 2.14 0.66 -5.65
C THR A 8 2.42 2.12 -6.00
N LYS A 9 3.18 2.40 -7.06
CA LYS A 9 3.41 3.75 -7.57
C LYS A 9 2.11 4.43 -8.02
N ARG A 10 1.22 3.72 -8.73
CA ARG A 10 -0.10 4.26 -9.11
C ARG A 10 -0.97 4.60 -7.90
N GLU A 11 -0.96 3.76 -6.87
CA GLU A 11 -1.70 4.03 -5.63
C GLU A 11 -1.10 5.22 -4.85
N LEU A 12 0.21 5.40 -4.88
CA LEU A 12 0.86 6.58 -4.30
C LEU A 12 0.42 7.87 -5.02
N GLU A 13 0.39 7.88 -6.34
CA GLU A 13 -0.10 9.03 -7.11
C GLU A 13 -1.60 9.28 -6.89
N ARG A 14 -2.39 8.20 -6.72
CA ARG A 14 -3.79 8.31 -6.33
C ARG A 14 -3.95 8.95 -4.96
N LEU A 15 -3.15 8.55 -3.97
CA LEU A 15 -3.13 9.15 -2.63
C LEU A 15 -2.85 10.65 -2.70
N LYS A 16 -1.80 11.06 -3.43
CA LYS A 16 -1.47 12.49 -3.61
C LYS A 16 -2.62 13.27 -4.23
N ARG A 17 -3.28 12.70 -5.23
CA ARG A 17 -4.44 13.32 -5.89
C ARG A 17 -5.61 13.47 -4.92
N ILE A 18 -5.96 12.44 -4.15
CA ILE A 18 -7.00 12.51 -3.12
C ILE A 18 -6.64 13.59 -2.08
N ALA A 19 -5.41 13.57 -1.56
CA ALA A 19 -4.97 14.54 -0.57
C ALA A 19 -5.09 16.00 -1.06
N LYS A 20 -4.78 16.26 -2.34
CA LYS A 20 -4.96 17.57 -2.96
C LYS A 20 -6.44 17.94 -3.10
N GLN A 21 -7.28 17.00 -3.54
CA GLN A 21 -8.71 17.22 -3.72
C GLN A 21 -9.44 17.49 -2.39
N GLU A 22 -9.01 16.81 -1.33
CA GLU A 22 -9.59 16.98 0.02
C GLU A 22 -8.90 18.10 0.84
N GLY A 23 -7.91 18.79 0.25
CA GLY A 23 -7.27 19.97 0.85
C GLY A 23 -6.28 19.68 1.97
N VAL A 24 -5.89 18.41 2.19
CA VAL A 24 -4.95 18.02 3.27
C VAL A 24 -3.49 17.96 2.80
N TYR A 25 -3.24 18.10 1.51
CA TYR A 25 -1.89 18.02 0.95
C TYR A 25 -0.98 19.16 1.44
N ASP A 26 -1.56 20.32 1.79
CA ASP A 26 -0.82 21.47 2.29
C ASP A 26 -0.46 21.36 3.78
N ASP A 27 -1.05 20.41 4.51
CA ASP A 27 -0.63 20.08 5.87
C ASP A 27 0.76 19.41 5.81
N VAL A 28 1.73 20.05 6.47
CA VAL A 28 3.12 19.57 6.52
C VAL A 28 3.20 18.16 7.11
N ARG A 29 2.43 17.84 8.13
CA ARG A 29 2.43 16.52 8.77
C ARG A 29 1.90 15.45 7.82
N PHE A 30 0.86 15.76 7.06
CA PHE A 30 0.32 14.82 6.07
C PHE A 30 1.30 14.60 4.92
N ARG A 31 1.97 15.64 4.43
CA ARG A 31 3.03 15.50 3.42
C ARG A 31 4.20 14.67 3.91
N ASP A 32 4.60 14.81 5.19
CA ASP A 32 5.66 13.98 5.78
C ASP A 32 5.29 12.49 5.75
N GLU A 33 4.03 12.16 6.02
CA GLU A 33 3.57 10.76 5.93
C GLU A 33 3.57 10.23 4.49
N ILE A 34 3.22 11.06 3.51
CA ILE A 34 3.35 10.72 2.08
C ILE A 34 4.84 10.53 1.73
N ALA A 35 5.72 11.42 2.15
CA ALA A 35 7.15 11.32 1.88
C ALA A 35 7.78 10.05 2.47
N LYS A 36 7.42 9.67 3.68
CA LYS A 36 7.83 8.39 4.29
C LYS A 36 7.38 7.20 3.44
N LEU A 37 6.14 7.22 2.97
CA LEU A 37 5.63 6.18 2.08
C LEU A 37 6.36 6.14 0.74
N GLU A 38 6.74 7.29 0.17
CA GLU A 38 7.56 7.37 -1.05
C GLU A 38 8.92 6.68 -0.86
N VAL A 39 9.59 6.94 0.25
CA VAL A 39 10.85 6.29 0.61
C VAL A 39 10.67 4.77 0.69
N ASP A 40 9.60 4.31 1.34
CA ASP A 40 9.29 2.88 1.44
C ASP A 40 9.03 2.24 0.08
N VAL A 41 8.36 2.94 -0.84
CA VAL A 41 8.10 2.47 -2.22
C VAL A 41 9.41 2.34 -3.01
N VAL A 42 10.32 3.31 -2.89
CA VAL A 42 11.64 3.23 -3.52
C VAL A 42 12.45 2.07 -2.95
N ALA A 43 12.43 1.87 -1.63
CA ALA A 43 13.10 0.74 -0.99
C ALA A 43 12.53 -0.61 -1.48
N LEU A 44 11.22 -0.72 -1.65
CA LEU A 44 10.57 -1.91 -2.21
C LEU A 44 11.03 -2.17 -3.64
N GLU A 45 11.13 -1.12 -4.47
CA GLU A 45 11.63 -1.24 -5.84
C GLU A 45 13.06 -1.78 -5.89
N MET A 46 13.94 -1.26 -5.03
CA MET A 46 15.32 -1.76 -4.92
C MET A 46 15.37 -3.23 -4.47
N LEU A 47 14.51 -3.64 -3.56
CA LEU A 47 14.41 -5.04 -3.17
C LEU A 47 13.95 -5.94 -4.33
N VAL A 48 12.97 -5.51 -5.13
CA VAL A 48 12.53 -6.25 -6.32
C VAL A 48 13.65 -6.39 -7.34
N LEU A 49 14.40 -5.32 -7.60
CA LEU A 49 15.55 -5.37 -8.51
C LEU A 49 16.64 -6.31 -8.01
N ARG A 50 16.90 -6.37 -6.70
CA ARG A 50 17.86 -7.33 -6.11
C ARG A 50 17.41 -8.78 -6.27
N VAL A 51 16.12 -9.07 -6.11
CA VAL A 51 15.58 -10.42 -6.37
C VAL A 51 15.79 -10.81 -7.82
N LEU A 52 15.44 -9.94 -8.75
CA LEU A 52 15.60 -10.20 -10.19
C LEU A 52 17.09 -10.42 -10.57
N ALA A 53 17.98 -9.66 -9.98
CA ALA A 53 19.42 -9.82 -10.20
C ALA A 53 19.95 -11.15 -9.63
N ALA A 54 19.47 -11.57 -8.44
CA ALA A 54 19.84 -12.83 -7.83
C ALA A 54 19.35 -14.02 -8.66
N GLU A 55 18.10 -13.99 -9.13
CA GLU A 55 17.53 -15.03 -10.00
C GLU A 55 18.35 -15.18 -11.30
N LYS A 56 18.71 -14.06 -11.94
CA LYS A 56 19.55 -14.07 -13.16
C LYS A 56 20.94 -14.68 -12.93
N SER A 57 21.48 -14.54 -11.72
CA SER A 57 22.79 -15.09 -11.35
C SER A 57 22.73 -16.53 -10.82
N GLY A 58 21.55 -17.16 -10.85
CA GLY A 58 21.34 -18.52 -10.35
C GLY A 58 21.37 -18.65 -8.82
N LYS A 59 21.32 -17.54 -8.09
CA LYS A 59 21.23 -17.54 -6.63
C LYS A 59 19.76 -17.65 -6.20
N ASN A 60 19.53 -18.37 -5.10
CA ASN A 60 18.19 -18.48 -4.54
C ASN A 60 17.88 -17.22 -3.67
N PRO A 61 16.87 -16.39 -4.04
CA PRO A 61 16.55 -15.16 -3.32
C PRO A 61 15.60 -15.36 -2.14
N LEU A 62 15.55 -16.56 -1.53
CA LEU A 62 14.58 -16.86 -0.45
C LEU A 62 14.67 -15.91 0.74
N ASP A 63 15.87 -15.45 1.08
CA ASP A 63 16.12 -14.46 2.13
C ASP A 63 15.44 -13.12 1.84
N ILE A 64 15.42 -12.70 0.57
CA ILE A 64 14.84 -11.42 0.15
C ILE A 64 13.33 -11.54 -0.13
N ALA A 65 12.86 -12.70 -0.57
CA ALA A 65 11.45 -12.91 -0.91
C ALA A 65 10.51 -12.68 0.28
N GLY A 66 10.89 -13.12 1.49
CA GLY A 66 10.15 -12.84 2.71
C GLY A 66 10.07 -11.35 3.02
N LEU A 67 11.15 -10.61 2.81
CA LEU A 67 11.19 -9.16 2.99
C LEU A 67 10.25 -8.43 2.02
N LEU A 68 10.17 -8.89 0.75
CA LEU A 68 9.23 -8.32 -0.23
C LEU A 68 7.78 -8.48 0.23
N LYS A 69 7.43 -9.64 0.78
CA LYS A 69 6.07 -9.86 1.30
C LYS A 69 5.78 -8.95 2.49
N ILE A 70 6.69 -8.83 3.44
CA ILE A 70 6.53 -7.98 4.62
C ILE A 70 6.37 -6.52 4.18
N ARG A 71 7.34 -5.96 3.46
CA ARG A 71 7.34 -4.55 3.05
C ARG A 71 6.18 -4.22 2.11
N GLY A 72 5.89 -5.09 1.15
CA GLY A 72 4.76 -4.90 0.23
C GLY A 72 3.41 -4.86 0.94
N SER A 73 3.18 -5.71 1.95
CA SER A 73 1.94 -5.70 2.72
C SER A 73 1.82 -4.48 3.64
N GLU A 74 2.92 -4.05 4.27
CA GLU A 74 2.96 -2.85 5.11
C GLU A 74 2.66 -1.58 4.30
N ILE A 75 3.28 -1.45 3.12
CA ILE A 75 3.03 -0.34 2.19
C ILE A 75 1.57 -0.33 1.72
N GLN A 76 1.00 -1.49 1.36
CA GLN A 76 -0.41 -1.58 0.96
C GLN A 76 -1.35 -1.10 2.05
N GLN A 77 -1.11 -1.50 3.29
CA GLN A 77 -1.91 -1.04 4.42
C GLN A 77 -1.74 0.45 4.66
N ARG A 78 -0.51 0.97 4.54
CA ARG A 78 -0.22 2.38 4.81
C ARG A 78 -0.87 3.32 3.78
N TYR A 79 -0.77 3.03 2.48
CA TYR A 79 -1.43 3.91 1.50
C TYR A 79 -2.96 3.90 1.64
N ALA A 80 -3.58 2.75 1.95
CA ALA A 80 -5.02 2.69 2.17
C ALA A 80 -5.46 3.47 3.41
N GLU A 81 -4.67 3.41 4.49
CA GLU A 81 -4.89 4.21 5.69
C GLU A 81 -4.78 5.70 5.41
N LEU A 82 -3.73 6.13 4.71
CA LEU A 82 -3.55 7.54 4.37
C LEU A 82 -4.64 8.07 3.43
N MET A 83 -5.16 7.25 2.51
CA MET A 83 -6.31 7.63 1.69
C MET A 83 -7.57 7.86 2.53
N MET A 84 -7.84 6.97 3.51
CA MET A 84 -8.95 7.18 4.45
C MET A 84 -8.78 8.45 5.28
N LEU A 85 -7.57 8.68 5.80
CA LEU A 85 -7.26 9.87 6.59
C LEU A 85 -7.40 11.16 5.76
N ALA A 86 -6.98 11.12 4.48
CA ALA A 86 -7.15 12.24 3.57
C ALA A 86 -8.62 12.58 3.31
N ALA A 87 -9.45 11.57 3.11
CA ALA A 87 -10.88 11.75 2.87
C ALA A 87 -11.66 12.09 4.16
N GLY A 88 -11.09 11.79 5.33
CA GLY A 88 -11.69 12.09 6.62
C GLY A 88 -13.11 11.49 6.76
N PRO A 89 -14.09 12.27 7.26
CA PRO A 89 -15.46 11.77 7.47
C PRO A 89 -16.12 11.26 6.18
N ASN A 90 -15.73 11.72 5.02
CA ASN A 90 -16.28 11.28 3.73
C ASN A 90 -15.91 9.85 3.35
N ALA A 91 -14.89 9.26 3.97
CA ALA A 91 -14.50 7.86 3.75
C ALA A 91 -15.32 6.86 4.55
N VAL A 92 -16.01 7.30 5.61
CA VAL A 92 -16.66 6.41 6.58
C VAL A 92 -17.96 5.78 6.03
N PRO A 93 -18.87 6.52 5.37
CA PRO A 93 -20.11 5.96 4.86
C PRO A 93 -19.86 4.98 3.72
N LEU A 94 -20.51 3.81 3.80
CA LEU A 94 -20.56 2.87 2.68
C LEU A 94 -21.73 3.26 1.76
N VAL A 95 -21.45 4.04 0.74
CA VAL A 95 -22.42 4.45 -0.28
C VAL A 95 -22.23 3.59 -1.52
N ARG A 96 -22.91 2.45 -1.58
CA ARG A 96 -22.75 1.46 -2.67
C ARG A 96 -23.12 2.04 -4.03
N GLU A 97 -24.19 2.81 -4.08
CA GLU A 97 -24.70 3.45 -5.29
C GLU A 97 -23.65 4.39 -5.91
N ALA A 98 -22.82 5.04 -5.08
CA ALA A 98 -21.72 5.91 -5.56
C ALA A 98 -20.55 5.14 -6.18
N MET A 99 -20.49 3.83 -6.00
CA MET A 99 -19.49 2.96 -6.62
C MET A 99 -19.95 2.36 -7.95
N GLU A 100 -21.22 2.56 -8.32
CA GLU A 100 -21.80 2.05 -9.55
C GLU A 100 -21.68 3.05 -10.71
N ALA A 101 -21.70 2.53 -11.93
CA ALA A 101 -21.73 3.37 -13.13
C ALA A 101 -23.01 4.18 -13.18
N GLY A 102 -22.91 5.47 -13.53
CA GLY A 102 -24.08 6.35 -13.66
C GLY A 102 -24.44 7.12 -12.39
N TRP A 103 -23.61 7.12 -11.36
CA TRP A 103 -23.81 7.97 -10.19
C TRP A 103 -23.95 9.45 -10.56
N GLN A 104 -25.06 10.08 -10.16
CA GLN A 104 -25.40 11.47 -10.42
C GLN A 104 -25.27 12.38 -9.20
N GLY A 105 -24.87 11.81 -8.05
CA GLY A 105 -24.67 12.56 -6.81
C GLY A 105 -23.30 13.23 -6.71
N ASP A 106 -22.94 13.64 -5.51
CA ASP A 106 -21.67 14.31 -5.24
C ASP A 106 -20.46 13.43 -5.62
N GLN A 107 -19.59 13.98 -6.46
CA GLN A 107 -18.37 13.30 -6.90
C GLN A 107 -17.35 13.10 -5.78
N ALA A 108 -17.38 13.91 -4.72
CA ALA A 108 -16.56 13.68 -3.53
C ALA A 108 -16.97 12.38 -2.84
N VAL A 109 -18.28 12.11 -2.73
CA VAL A 109 -18.81 10.86 -2.21
C VAL A 109 -18.35 9.69 -3.07
N ALA A 110 -18.44 9.79 -4.39
CA ALA A 110 -18.00 8.72 -5.30
C ALA A 110 -16.49 8.41 -5.17
N ARG A 111 -15.65 9.45 -5.00
CA ARG A 111 -14.21 9.24 -4.79
C ARG A 111 -13.90 8.54 -3.47
N CYS A 112 -14.64 8.84 -2.41
CA CYS A 112 -14.37 8.37 -1.06
C CYS A 112 -15.05 7.05 -0.73
N ALA A 113 -16.16 6.71 -1.40
CA ALA A 113 -16.97 5.53 -1.12
C ALA A 113 -16.19 4.19 -1.03
N PRO A 114 -15.18 3.90 -1.88
CA PRO A 114 -14.45 2.63 -1.81
C PRO A 114 -13.33 2.62 -0.77
N LEU A 115 -12.99 3.75 -0.12
CA LEU A 115 -11.76 3.87 0.65
C LEU A 115 -11.79 3.05 1.94
N ALA A 116 -12.88 3.12 2.71
CA ALA A 116 -13.02 2.34 3.94
C ALA A 116 -13.03 0.83 3.66
N SER A 117 -13.79 0.38 2.67
CA SER A 117 -13.83 -1.04 2.30
C SER A 117 -12.46 -1.55 1.81
N THR A 118 -11.73 -0.73 1.06
CA THR A 118 -10.36 -1.04 0.66
C THR A 118 -9.42 -1.15 1.86
N TYR A 119 -9.49 -0.20 2.79
CA TYR A 119 -8.70 -0.22 4.01
C TYR A 119 -8.94 -1.49 4.83
N PHE A 120 -10.20 -1.83 5.11
CA PHE A 120 -10.53 -3.04 5.85
C PHE A 120 -10.14 -4.31 5.11
N ASN A 121 -10.35 -4.38 3.81
CA ASN A 121 -9.95 -5.54 3.00
C ASN A 121 -8.44 -5.76 3.01
N LEU A 122 -7.62 -4.71 3.01
CA LEU A 122 -6.17 -4.82 3.00
C LEU A 122 -5.56 -5.20 4.36
N ARG A 123 -6.33 -5.19 5.48
CA ARG A 123 -5.82 -5.69 6.78
C ARG A 123 -5.36 -7.14 6.73
N LYS A 124 -5.96 -7.96 5.88
CA LYS A 124 -5.58 -9.37 5.69
C LYS A 124 -4.22 -9.57 5.00
N THR A 125 -3.65 -8.54 4.36
CA THR A 125 -2.40 -8.68 3.58
C THR A 125 -1.20 -9.07 4.42
N THR A 126 -1.21 -8.76 5.71
CA THR A 126 -0.17 -9.17 6.67
C THR A 126 -0.39 -10.58 7.23
N ILE A 127 -1.51 -11.22 6.91
CA ILE A 127 -1.91 -12.52 7.46
C ILE A 127 -1.77 -13.62 6.40
N TYR A 128 -2.42 -13.46 5.24
CA TYR A 128 -2.42 -14.51 4.21
C TYR A 128 -1.08 -14.60 3.45
N GLY A 129 -0.83 -15.75 2.84
CA GLY A 129 0.45 -16.03 2.15
C GLY A 129 1.64 -16.14 3.12
N GLY A 130 1.37 -16.60 4.34
CA GLY A 130 2.29 -16.60 5.48
C GLY A 130 2.25 -15.24 6.21
N SER A 131 1.95 -15.26 7.50
CA SER A 131 1.87 -14.00 8.26
C SER A 131 3.23 -13.29 8.28
N ASN A 132 3.22 -11.98 8.51
CA ASN A 132 4.47 -11.20 8.57
C ASN A 132 5.39 -11.71 9.68
N GLU A 133 4.84 -12.23 10.78
CA GLU A 133 5.60 -12.86 11.87
C GLU A 133 6.32 -14.12 11.40
N VAL A 134 5.61 -15.00 10.69
CA VAL A 134 6.20 -16.21 10.09
C VAL A 134 7.28 -15.85 9.08
N GLN A 135 7.03 -14.85 8.23
CA GLN A 135 8.02 -14.38 7.26
C GLN A 135 9.27 -13.81 7.93
N ARG A 136 9.13 -13.06 9.02
CA ARG A 136 10.28 -12.57 9.81
C ARG A 136 11.09 -13.70 10.40
N ASN A 137 10.42 -14.74 10.93
CA ASN A 137 11.10 -15.92 11.45
C ASN A 137 11.89 -16.66 10.37
N ILE A 138 11.30 -16.86 9.18
CA ILE A 138 11.99 -17.50 8.05
C ILE A 138 13.21 -16.68 7.65
N VAL A 139 13.08 -15.36 7.46
CA VAL A 139 14.20 -14.48 7.11
C VAL A 139 15.29 -14.55 8.18
N SER A 140 14.93 -14.50 9.45
CA SER A 140 15.88 -14.60 10.57
C SER A 140 16.65 -15.90 10.52
N GLN A 141 15.98 -17.03 10.34
CA GLN A 141 16.64 -18.36 10.24
C GLN A 141 17.57 -18.48 9.04
N VAL A 142 17.18 -17.90 7.88
CA VAL A 142 18.00 -17.97 6.66
C VAL A 142 19.22 -17.05 6.73
N VAL A 143 19.11 -15.90 7.37
CA VAL A 143 20.16 -14.87 7.40
C VAL A 143 21.09 -15.01 8.61
N LEU A 144 20.54 -15.37 9.75
CA LEU A 144 21.28 -15.42 11.01
C LEU A 144 21.68 -16.84 11.45
N GLY A 145 21.10 -17.86 10.89
CA GLY A 145 21.37 -19.28 11.21
C GLY A 145 20.45 -19.78 12.31
#